data_e4206f2e89f5fea43988b7071333d61f
#
_entry.id   e4206f2e89f5fea43988b7071333d61f
#
_cell.length_a   1.000
_cell.length_b   1.000
_cell.length_c   1.000
_cell.angle_alpha   90.00
_cell.angle_beta   90.00
_cell.angle_gamma   90.00
#
_symmetry.space_group_name_H-M   'P 1'
#
loop_
_entity.id
_entity.type
_entity.pdbx_description
1 polymer ?
#
loop_
_entity_poly.entity_id
_entity_poly.type
_entity_poly.pdbx_seq_one_letter_code
_entity_poly.pdbx_strand_id
1 'polypeptide(L)'
;VRFDDDAGLDTSEVQDLRGSGGGGGGIGGRVALGGGGLGVVGLIIYFVLSQLGGVSIGGGSGSALSGGLGSVGSGQQIDNSRLESECKTGADANKNHDCAIVAIVNSVQDYWKQQFARSGSTYRPAPTKFFNGGVRTGCGSATSDTGPFYCPADSDVYIDLSFFDELKTRFGARGGLFTEAYVLAHEYGHHVQNLLGTSRKGTGTGPTSGSVRLELQADCYAGVWANHASTTPTESGKPLITDVTQDDVASALDTASRIGDDYIQEKLGGGQVDRSKFTHGTSAQRKKWFTTGFQTGEPARCDTFGTSNLG
;
A
#
# COMPACT_ATOMS: atom_id res chain seq x y z
N VAL A 1 -9.47 -16.56 -2.71
CA VAL A 1 -8.22 -16.92 -1.99
C VAL A 1 -8.52 -17.83 -0.82
N ARG A 2 -7.71 -18.86 -0.65
CA ARG A 2 -7.72 -19.75 0.51
C ARG A 2 -6.28 -19.98 0.99
N PHE A 3 -6.10 -20.11 2.31
CA PHE A 3 -4.81 -20.41 2.92
C PHE A 3 -4.71 -21.92 3.26
N ASP A 4 -3.48 -22.46 3.23
CA ASP A 4 -3.19 -23.81 3.71
C ASP A 4 -3.39 -23.84 5.22
N ASP A 5 -4.32 -24.70 5.69
CA ASP A 5 -4.73 -24.74 7.09
C ASP A 5 -3.55 -25.03 8.05
N ASP A 6 -2.53 -25.76 7.57
CA ASP A 6 -1.37 -26.17 8.38
C ASP A 6 -0.17 -25.20 8.26
N ALA A 7 -0.19 -24.24 7.32
CA ALA A 7 0.92 -23.30 7.17
C ALA A 7 0.98 -22.34 8.36
N GLY A 8 2.15 -22.22 8.99
CA GLY A 8 2.37 -21.28 10.10
C GLY A 8 2.36 -19.82 9.63
N LEU A 9 1.87 -18.92 10.48
CA LEU A 9 1.91 -17.48 10.28
C LEU A 9 3.01 -16.86 11.12
N ASP A 10 3.74 -15.89 10.53
CA ASP A 10 4.70 -15.04 11.22
C ASP A 10 4.07 -13.68 11.54
N THR A 11 3.58 -13.54 12.78
CA THR A 11 2.99 -12.28 13.25
C THR A 11 4.02 -11.19 13.51
N SER A 12 5.32 -11.49 13.52
CA SER A 12 6.39 -10.50 13.71
C SER A 12 6.54 -9.54 12.53
N GLU A 13 6.04 -9.91 11.35
CA GLU A 13 6.01 -9.05 10.17
C GLU A 13 4.90 -7.99 10.19
N VAL A 14 4.02 -8.04 11.20
CA VAL A 14 2.93 -7.08 11.40
C VAL A 14 3.06 -6.43 12.77
N GLN A 15 2.77 -5.14 12.85
CA GLN A 15 2.76 -4.37 14.10
C GLN A 15 1.39 -3.72 14.28
N ASP A 16 0.67 -4.11 15.34
CA ASP A 16 -0.66 -3.58 15.65
C ASP A 16 -0.54 -2.30 16.51
N LEU A 17 -0.86 -1.16 15.91
CA LEU A 17 -0.88 0.14 16.58
C LEU A 17 -2.30 0.57 16.99
N ARG A 18 -3.33 -0.25 16.71
CA ARG A 18 -4.74 0.13 16.91
C ARG A 18 -5.13 0.24 18.39
N GLY A 19 -4.43 -0.45 19.29
CA GLY A 19 -4.67 -0.39 20.73
C GLY A 19 -4.08 0.83 21.43
N SER A 20 -3.21 1.60 20.78
CA SER A 20 -2.46 2.70 21.40
C SER A 20 -3.25 4.02 21.54
N GLY A 21 -4.52 4.06 21.17
CA GLY A 21 -5.38 5.26 21.15
C GLY A 21 -6.35 5.41 22.32
N GLY A 22 -6.06 4.84 23.51
CA GLY A 22 -6.90 4.92 24.69
C GLY A 22 -6.48 5.95 25.72
N GLY A 23 -6.61 7.26 25.44
CA GLY A 23 -6.30 8.31 26.42
C GLY A 23 -6.96 9.64 26.08
N GLY A 24 -8.21 9.78 26.44
CA GLY A 24 -9.05 10.91 26.79
C GLY A 24 -8.68 12.32 26.31
N GLY A 25 -9.65 13.02 25.77
CA GLY A 25 -9.62 14.44 25.64
C GLY A 25 -10.45 14.91 24.45
N GLY A 26 -11.77 14.92 24.62
CA GLY A 26 -12.64 15.61 23.70
C GLY A 26 -12.23 17.08 23.60
N ILE A 27 -11.73 17.48 22.44
CA ILE A 27 -11.76 18.87 22.02
C ILE A 27 -12.58 18.86 20.74
N GLY A 28 -13.86 19.15 20.89
CA GLY A 28 -14.76 19.49 19.79
C GLY A 28 -14.28 20.76 19.14
N GLY A 29 -13.39 20.65 18.20
CA GLY A 29 -13.02 21.71 17.27
C GLY A 29 -13.61 21.35 15.91
N ARG A 30 -14.81 21.87 15.60
CA ARG A 30 -15.33 21.89 14.24
C ARG A 30 -14.42 22.79 13.41
N VAL A 31 -13.46 22.20 12.71
CA VAL A 31 -12.82 22.89 11.61
C VAL A 31 -13.75 22.74 10.42
N ALA A 32 -14.49 23.83 10.15
CA ALA A 32 -15.21 23.97 8.91
C ALA A 32 -14.19 24.21 7.80
N LEU A 33 -13.79 23.17 7.11
CA LEU A 33 -13.05 23.27 5.86
C LEU A 33 -14.09 23.46 4.75
N GLY A 34 -14.15 24.70 4.30
CA GLY A 34 -14.91 25.10 3.12
C GLY A 34 -14.45 24.32 1.89
N GLY A 35 -15.42 24.00 1.04
CA GLY A 35 -15.34 23.11 -0.10
C GLY A 35 -14.17 23.31 -1.04
N GLY A 36 -13.62 22.21 -1.48
CA GLY A 36 -12.66 22.05 -2.55
C GLY A 36 -12.18 20.60 -2.54
N GLY A 37 -12.80 19.77 -3.36
CA GLY A 37 -12.52 18.33 -3.42
C GLY A 37 -11.10 17.98 -3.83
N LEU A 38 -10.25 17.84 -2.85
CA LEU A 38 -8.97 17.13 -2.97
C LEU A 38 -9.06 15.93 -2.00
N GLY A 39 -9.85 14.95 -2.40
CA GLY A 39 -9.95 13.71 -1.67
C GLY A 39 -8.69 12.87 -1.84
N VAL A 40 -8.54 11.93 -0.95
CA VAL A 40 -7.61 10.80 -0.77
C VAL A 40 -6.41 10.67 -1.73
N VAL A 41 -6.60 10.90 -3.02
CA VAL A 41 -5.55 10.86 -4.07
C VAL A 41 -4.51 11.97 -3.90
N GLY A 42 -4.88 13.13 -3.36
CA GLY A 42 -3.95 14.25 -3.16
C GLY A 42 -2.90 14.01 -2.07
N LEU A 43 -3.17 13.12 -1.12
CA LEU A 43 -2.28 12.90 0.03
C LEU A 43 -1.20 11.86 -0.26
N ILE A 44 -1.49 10.82 -1.02
CA ILE A 44 -0.46 9.86 -1.48
C ILE A 44 0.58 10.59 -2.35
N ILE A 45 0.11 11.48 -3.24
CA ILE A 45 0.95 12.35 -4.06
C ILE A 45 1.78 13.30 -3.20
N TYR A 46 1.20 13.89 -2.18
CA TYR A 46 1.90 14.82 -1.28
C TYR A 46 3.05 14.12 -0.55
N PHE A 47 2.87 12.87 -0.14
CA PHE A 47 3.89 12.09 0.55
C PHE A 47 5.08 11.75 -0.36
N VAL A 48 4.84 11.28 -1.57
CA VAL A 48 5.91 10.97 -2.53
C VAL A 48 6.66 12.23 -2.95
N LEU A 49 5.97 13.34 -3.19
CA LEU A 49 6.60 14.60 -3.62
C LEU A 49 7.30 15.35 -2.49
N SER A 50 6.84 15.26 -1.23
CA SER A 50 7.50 15.94 -0.09
C SER A 50 8.84 15.30 0.27
N GLN A 51 9.05 14.01 -0.04
CA GLN A 51 10.31 13.32 0.21
C GLN A 51 11.37 13.53 -0.89
N LEU A 52 10.95 13.94 -2.09
CA LEU A 52 11.86 14.11 -3.24
C LEU A 52 12.48 15.51 -3.37
N GLY A 53 12.37 16.34 -2.35
CA GLY A 53 13.10 17.62 -2.30
C GLY A 53 12.25 18.82 -2.68
N GLY A 54 11.83 19.57 -1.67
CA GLY A 54 11.73 20.99 -1.75
C GLY A 54 10.59 21.58 -2.58
N VAL A 55 9.35 21.38 -2.18
CA VAL A 55 8.33 22.37 -2.46
C VAL A 55 8.10 23.21 -1.21
N SER A 56 8.90 24.27 -1.04
CA SER A 56 8.57 25.39 -0.18
C SER A 56 7.34 26.08 -0.77
N ILE A 57 6.17 25.84 -0.21
CA ILE A 57 5.03 26.72 -0.43
C ILE A 57 5.30 27.97 0.41
N GLY A 58 5.52 29.06 -0.31
CA GLY A 58 5.97 30.33 0.18
C GLY A 58 5.14 30.99 1.27
N GLY A 59 5.83 31.62 2.18
CA GLY A 59 5.70 32.97 2.68
C GLY A 59 4.41 33.34 3.37
N GLY A 60 4.41 33.29 4.69
CA GLY A 60 3.54 34.07 5.55
C GLY A 60 4.24 34.27 6.89
N SER A 61 4.88 35.42 7.08
CA SER A 61 5.51 35.84 8.32
C SER A 61 4.52 35.88 9.48
N GLY A 62 4.89 35.36 10.63
CA GLY A 62 4.12 35.51 11.85
C GLY A 62 4.75 34.85 13.06
N SER A 63 5.67 35.58 13.71
CA SER A 63 5.98 35.62 15.14
C SER A 63 6.05 34.35 15.98
N ALA A 64 7.20 34.18 16.55
CA ALA A 64 7.58 33.32 17.65
C ALA A 64 6.53 33.27 18.79
N LEU A 65 6.24 32.01 19.24
CA LEU A 65 5.89 31.69 20.62
C LEU A 65 6.84 30.63 21.13
N SER A 66 7.90 31.10 21.75
CA SER A 66 8.64 30.32 22.76
C SER A 66 7.68 30.01 23.91
N GLY A 67 7.44 28.74 24.15
CA GLY A 67 6.64 28.33 25.30
C GLY A 67 6.48 26.85 25.40
N GLY A 68 7.28 26.19 26.23
CA GLY A 68 6.97 24.87 26.78
C GLY A 68 7.47 23.66 26.00
N LEU A 69 8.72 23.30 26.21
CA LEU A 69 9.20 21.91 26.05
C LEU A 69 8.42 20.99 26.99
N GLY A 70 7.21 20.66 26.65
CA GLY A 70 6.48 19.53 27.19
C GLY A 70 6.84 18.31 26.41
N SER A 71 7.46 17.34 27.08
CA SER A 71 7.76 16.01 26.61
C SER A 71 6.54 15.36 25.94
N VAL A 72 6.41 15.40 24.62
CA VAL A 72 5.45 14.60 23.88
C VAL A 72 6.14 13.33 23.38
N GLY A 73 6.58 12.54 24.32
CA GLY A 73 7.05 11.19 24.07
C GLY A 73 5.94 10.20 24.40
N SER A 74 4.88 10.16 23.60
CA SER A 74 4.04 8.98 23.50
C SER A 74 4.22 8.40 22.10
N GLY A 75 5.28 7.63 21.91
CA GLY A 75 5.39 6.74 20.77
C GLY A 75 4.13 5.87 20.71
N GLN A 76 3.57 5.67 19.53
CA GLN A 76 2.48 4.72 19.34
C GLN A 76 2.98 3.36 19.81
N GLN A 77 2.26 2.78 20.77
CA GLN A 77 2.66 1.51 21.38
C GLN A 77 2.21 0.37 20.48
N ILE A 78 3.14 -0.51 20.13
CA ILE A 78 2.83 -1.75 19.42
C ILE A 78 2.26 -2.74 20.43
N ASP A 79 1.10 -3.32 20.15
CA ASP A 79 0.52 -4.42 20.93
C ASP A 79 0.09 -5.55 19.99
N ASN A 80 0.98 -6.50 19.80
CA ASN A 80 0.75 -7.69 18.99
C ASN A 80 0.11 -8.85 19.76
N SER A 81 -0.18 -8.72 21.04
CA SER A 81 -0.64 -9.83 21.90
C SER A 81 -1.86 -10.56 21.32
N ARG A 82 -2.78 -9.82 20.70
CA ARG A 82 -3.96 -10.37 20.05
C ARG A 82 -3.59 -11.14 18.77
N LEU A 83 -2.77 -10.58 17.90
CA LEU A 83 -2.32 -11.26 16.69
C LEU A 83 -1.53 -12.52 17.01
N GLU A 84 -0.61 -12.46 17.97
CA GLU A 84 0.19 -13.60 18.42
C GLU A 84 -0.66 -14.71 19.03
N SER A 85 -1.78 -14.37 19.70
CA SER A 85 -2.67 -15.37 20.28
C SER A 85 -3.62 -16.01 19.29
N GLU A 86 -4.13 -15.24 18.31
CA GLU A 86 -5.20 -15.63 17.40
C GLU A 86 -4.72 -16.08 16.02
N CYS A 87 -3.55 -15.63 15.53
CA CYS A 87 -3.08 -15.81 14.16
C CYS A 87 -1.86 -16.74 14.12
N LYS A 88 -2.08 -18.05 14.26
CA LYS A 88 -1.00 -19.04 14.30
C LYS A 88 -0.81 -19.80 13.00
N THR A 89 -1.91 -20.05 12.30
CA THR A 89 -1.90 -20.89 11.09
C THR A 89 -2.83 -20.35 10.02
N GLY A 90 -2.73 -20.90 8.81
CA GLY A 90 -3.65 -20.57 7.74
C GLY A 90 -5.11 -20.94 8.05
N ALA A 91 -5.35 -21.91 8.95
CA ALA A 91 -6.69 -22.19 9.45
C ALA A 91 -7.30 -20.99 10.19
N ASP A 92 -6.47 -20.21 10.91
CA ASP A 92 -6.89 -18.97 11.55
C ASP A 92 -7.12 -17.87 10.51
N ALA A 93 -6.24 -17.78 9.51
CA ALA A 93 -6.40 -16.84 8.40
C ALA A 93 -7.69 -17.07 7.59
N ASN A 94 -8.12 -18.32 7.46
CA ASN A 94 -9.38 -18.66 6.78
C ASN A 94 -10.64 -18.24 7.58
N LYS A 95 -10.52 -17.82 8.85
CA LYS A 95 -11.63 -17.49 9.75
C LYS A 95 -11.59 -16.06 10.30
N ASN A 96 -10.41 -15.46 10.39
CA ASN A 96 -10.17 -14.17 10.99
C ASN A 96 -9.52 -13.23 9.96
N HIS A 97 -10.16 -12.09 9.71
CA HIS A 97 -9.70 -11.13 8.71
C HIS A 97 -8.30 -10.57 9.01
N ASP A 98 -8.01 -10.22 10.27
CA ASP A 98 -6.67 -9.73 10.63
C ASP A 98 -5.59 -10.78 10.36
N CYS A 99 -5.89 -12.06 10.67
CA CYS A 99 -4.99 -13.17 10.38
C CYS A 99 -4.84 -13.43 8.87
N ALA A 100 -5.89 -13.19 8.09
CA ALA A 100 -5.80 -13.23 6.62
C ALA A 100 -4.85 -12.17 6.08
N ILE A 101 -4.87 -10.96 6.65
CA ILE A 101 -3.92 -9.90 6.28
C ILE A 101 -2.48 -10.28 6.68
N VAL A 102 -2.27 -10.84 7.88
CA VAL A 102 -0.96 -11.40 8.28
C VAL A 102 -0.48 -12.43 7.26
N ALA A 103 -1.33 -13.37 6.86
CA ALA A 103 -1.00 -14.40 5.88
C ALA A 103 -0.62 -13.81 4.51
N ILE A 104 -1.33 -12.77 4.05
CA ILE A 104 -1.01 -12.07 2.80
C ILE A 104 0.36 -11.40 2.91
N VAL A 105 0.63 -10.69 4.01
CA VAL A 105 1.93 -10.04 4.28
C VAL A 105 3.06 -11.06 4.22
N ASN A 106 2.92 -12.17 4.93
CA ASN A 106 3.92 -13.25 4.92
C ASN A 106 4.15 -13.79 3.51
N SER A 107 3.08 -14.09 2.76
CA SER A 107 3.18 -14.59 1.39
C SER A 107 3.93 -13.63 0.46
N VAL A 108 3.67 -12.32 0.55
CA VAL A 108 4.34 -11.30 -0.27
C VAL A 108 5.81 -11.20 0.10
N GLN A 109 6.13 -11.15 1.40
CA GLN A 109 7.52 -11.03 1.87
C GLN A 109 8.33 -12.30 1.57
N ASP A 110 7.76 -13.50 1.76
CA ASP A 110 8.41 -14.77 1.41
C ASP A 110 8.76 -14.85 -0.07
N TYR A 111 7.86 -14.39 -0.93
CA TYR A 111 8.14 -14.31 -2.37
C TYR A 111 9.34 -13.40 -2.66
N TRP A 112 9.34 -12.17 -2.16
CA TRP A 112 10.41 -11.22 -2.44
C TRP A 112 11.72 -11.62 -1.79
N LYS A 113 11.71 -12.18 -0.59
CA LYS A 113 12.89 -12.75 0.08
C LYS A 113 13.58 -13.80 -0.78
N GLN A 114 12.80 -14.73 -1.36
CA GLN A 114 13.32 -15.76 -2.26
C GLN A 114 13.80 -15.16 -3.59
N GLN A 115 13.07 -14.19 -4.14
CA GLN A 115 13.44 -13.55 -5.40
C GLN A 115 14.75 -12.76 -5.29
N PHE A 116 14.96 -12.03 -4.20
CA PHE A 116 16.22 -11.34 -3.93
C PHE A 116 17.38 -12.34 -3.72
N ALA A 117 17.14 -13.41 -2.97
CA ALA A 117 18.16 -14.45 -2.77
C ALA A 117 18.59 -15.10 -4.10
N ARG A 118 17.64 -15.38 -5.01
CA ARG A 118 17.95 -15.90 -6.37
C ARG A 118 18.79 -14.93 -7.19
N SER A 119 18.65 -13.64 -6.98
CA SER A 119 19.47 -12.61 -7.65
C SER A 119 20.79 -12.30 -6.95
N GLY A 120 21.13 -13.01 -5.87
CA GLY A 120 22.31 -12.77 -5.06
C GLY A 120 22.25 -11.50 -4.21
N SER A 121 21.06 -10.96 -3.99
CA SER A 121 20.81 -9.75 -3.22
C SER A 121 20.12 -10.07 -1.89
N THR A 122 20.19 -9.13 -0.94
CA THR A 122 19.54 -9.29 0.37
C THR A 122 18.25 -8.51 0.40
N TYR A 123 17.14 -9.20 0.70
CA TYR A 123 15.87 -8.59 1.03
C TYR A 123 15.87 -8.14 2.49
N ARG A 124 15.43 -6.94 2.76
CA ARG A 124 15.14 -6.45 4.11
C ARG A 124 13.63 -6.40 4.28
N PRO A 125 13.05 -7.15 5.22
CA PRO A 125 11.61 -7.12 5.45
C PRO A 125 11.10 -5.71 5.80
N ALA A 126 9.89 -5.41 5.38
CA ALA A 126 9.15 -4.21 5.75
C ALA A 126 7.98 -4.61 6.65
N PRO A 127 7.95 -4.22 7.93
CA PRO A 127 6.77 -4.45 8.76
C PRO A 127 5.53 -3.78 8.18
N THR A 128 4.38 -4.46 8.25
CA THR A 128 3.08 -3.83 8.00
C THR A 128 2.48 -3.34 9.31
N LYS A 129 2.16 -2.05 9.38
CA LYS A 129 1.58 -1.41 10.58
C LYS A 129 0.08 -1.20 10.42
N PHE A 130 -0.69 -1.86 11.26
CA PHE A 130 -2.12 -1.65 11.39
C PHE A 130 -2.38 -0.42 12.25
N PHE A 131 -3.17 0.52 11.76
CA PHE A 131 -3.57 1.69 12.54
C PHE A 131 -5.07 1.99 12.38
N ASN A 132 -5.62 2.84 13.22
CA ASN A 132 -6.97 3.38 13.13
C ASN A 132 -6.95 4.90 13.22
N GLY A 133 -7.61 5.56 12.28
CA GLY A 133 -7.85 7.01 12.29
C GLY A 133 -6.63 7.85 11.99
N GLY A 134 -5.53 7.69 12.72
CA GLY A 134 -4.32 8.48 12.51
C GLY A 134 -3.05 7.75 12.95
N VAL A 135 -1.95 8.03 12.25
CA VAL A 135 -0.63 7.45 12.52
C VAL A 135 0.49 8.46 12.27
N ARG A 136 1.56 8.38 13.05
CA ARG A 136 2.82 9.10 12.80
C ARG A 136 3.82 8.14 12.18
N THR A 137 4.48 8.59 11.11
CA THR A 137 5.43 7.79 10.34
C THR A 137 6.71 8.57 10.09
N GLY A 138 7.75 7.93 9.62
CA GLY A 138 8.97 8.60 9.14
C GLY A 138 8.72 9.59 8.01
N CYS A 139 7.62 9.40 7.28
CA CYS A 139 7.20 10.28 6.18
C CYS A 139 6.24 11.40 6.62
N GLY A 140 5.89 11.51 7.90
CA GLY A 140 4.94 12.49 8.47
C GLY A 140 3.71 11.85 9.08
N SER A 141 2.67 12.64 9.34
CA SER A 141 1.40 12.14 9.89
C SER A 141 0.47 11.74 8.75
N ALA A 142 -0.20 10.59 8.91
CA ALA A 142 -1.22 10.10 7.98
C ALA A 142 -2.53 9.80 8.73
N THR A 143 -3.63 9.74 7.99
CA THR A 143 -4.95 9.38 8.49
C THR A 143 -5.54 8.23 7.66
N SER A 144 -6.67 7.65 8.10
CA SER A 144 -7.38 6.64 7.32
C SER A 144 -7.68 7.09 5.88
N ASP A 145 -7.95 8.39 5.68
CA ASP A 145 -8.18 8.96 4.34
C ASP A 145 -6.96 8.88 3.41
N THR A 146 -5.76 8.63 3.94
CA THR A 146 -4.55 8.45 3.12
C THR A 146 -4.61 7.17 2.30
N GLY A 147 -5.37 6.17 2.76
CA GLY A 147 -5.32 4.81 2.26
C GLY A 147 -4.05 4.08 2.72
N PRO A 148 -3.85 2.84 2.29
CA PRO A 148 -2.59 2.11 2.47
C PRO A 148 -1.43 2.82 1.79
N PHE A 149 -0.24 2.74 2.36
CA PHE A 149 0.97 3.32 1.76
C PHE A 149 2.25 2.72 2.31
N TYR A 150 3.29 2.73 1.48
CA TYR A 150 4.65 2.46 1.89
C TYR A 150 5.37 3.77 2.22
N CYS A 151 6.07 3.82 3.34
CA CYS A 151 6.91 4.95 3.72
C CYS A 151 8.41 4.61 3.54
N PRO A 152 9.12 5.23 2.59
CA PRO A 152 10.53 4.92 2.36
C PRO A 152 11.46 5.41 3.48
N ALA A 153 11.03 6.36 4.32
CA ALA A 153 11.87 6.91 5.38
C ALA A 153 12.04 5.95 6.56
N ASP A 154 11.03 5.16 6.90
CA ASP A 154 11.09 4.11 7.92
C ASP A 154 11.07 2.70 7.33
N SER A 155 10.79 2.57 6.03
CA SER A 155 10.71 1.31 5.29
C SER A 155 9.55 0.41 5.76
N ASP A 156 8.45 1.00 6.19
CA ASP A 156 7.27 0.30 6.67
C ASP A 156 6.07 0.50 5.73
N VAL A 157 5.17 -0.50 5.71
CA VAL A 157 3.85 -0.41 5.08
C VAL A 157 2.83 -0.03 6.14
N TYR A 158 1.94 0.89 5.86
CA TYR A 158 0.89 1.36 6.77
C TYR A 158 -0.49 1.11 6.18
N ILE A 159 -1.40 0.61 7.00
CA ILE A 159 -2.77 0.34 6.57
C ILE A 159 -3.78 0.54 7.71
N ASP A 160 -4.83 1.31 7.43
CA ASP A 160 -6.08 1.23 8.16
C ASP A 160 -7.00 0.26 7.41
N LEU A 161 -7.37 -0.84 8.05
CA LEU A 161 -8.16 -1.90 7.38
C LEU A 161 -9.57 -1.44 6.97
N SER A 162 -10.07 -0.33 7.53
CA SER A 162 -11.33 0.29 7.09
C SER A 162 -11.30 0.79 5.64
N PHE A 163 -10.10 1.00 5.09
CA PHE A 163 -9.92 1.38 3.69
C PHE A 163 -10.53 0.37 2.71
N PHE A 164 -10.53 -0.89 3.05
CA PHE A 164 -11.12 -1.92 2.19
C PHE A 164 -12.64 -1.80 2.06
N ASP A 165 -13.31 -1.28 3.08
CA ASP A 165 -14.72 -0.92 2.99
C ASP A 165 -14.94 0.32 2.14
N GLU A 166 -14.01 1.29 2.17
CA GLU A 166 -14.06 2.45 1.28
C GLU A 166 -13.87 2.06 -0.19
N LEU A 167 -12.99 1.12 -0.49
CA LEU A 167 -12.83 0.60 -1.85
C LEU A 167 -14.17 0.08 -2.41
N LYS A 168 -14.99 -0.57 -1.58
CA LYS A 168 -16.32 -1.06 -1.99
C LYS A 168 -17.33 0.08 -2.09
N THR A 169 -17.44 0.89 -1.05
CA THR A 169 -18.56 1.84 -0.90
C THR A 169 -18.34 3.13 -1.69
N ARG A 170 -17.10 3.63 -1.76
CA ARG A 170 -16.77 4.90 -2.41
C ARG A 170 -16.25 4.71 -3.83
N PHE A 171 -15.38 3.73 -4.05
CA PHE A 171 -14.79 3.46 -5.36
C PHE A 171 -15.59 2.43 -6.17
N GLY A 172 -16.54 1.73 -5.52
CA GLY A 172 -17.37 0.72 -6.17
C GLY A 172 -16.62 -0.54 -6.58
N ALA A 173 -15.48 -0.84 -5.96
CA ALA A 173 -14.73 -2.05 -6.23
C ALA A 173 -15.50 -3.30 -5.80
N ARG A 174 -15.29 -4.42 -6.51
CA ARG A 174 -15.92 -5.70 -6.16
C ARG A 174 -15.57 -6.17 -4.75
N GLY A 175 -14.38 -5.78 -4.25
CA GLY A 175 -13.87 -6.21 -2.96
C GLY A 175 -13.44 -7.67 -2.96
N GLY A 176 -13.29 -8.23 -1.75
CA GLY A 176 -12.81 -9.59 -1.54
C GLY A 176 -11.34 -9.63 -1.14
N LEU A 177 -10.94 -10.73 -0.54
CA LEU A 177 -9.62 -10.86 0.08
C LEU A 177 -8.46 -10.67 -0.93
N PHE A 178 -8.65 -11.05 -2.19
CA PHE A 178 -7.60 -10.84 -3.20
C PHE A 178 -7.48 -9.39 -3.66
N THR A 179 -8.53 -8.59 -3.55
CA THR A 179 -8.45 -7.13 -3.69
C THR A 179 -7.51 -6.54 -2.64
N GLU A 180 -7.66 -6.98 -1.40
CA GLU A 180 -6.83 -6.57 -0.27
C GLU A 180 -5.37 -7.03 -0.46
N ALA A 181 -5.19 -8.26 -0.93
CA ALA A 181 -3.90 -8.84 -1.27
C ALA A 181 -3.20 -8.06 -2.41
N TYR A 182 -3.94 -7.65 -3.45
CA TYR A 182 -3.40 -6.81 -4.52
C TYR A 182 -2.89 -5.46 -3.98
N VAL A 183 -3.68 -4.79 -3.14
CA VAL A 183 -3.28 -3.50 -2.57
C VAL A 183 -2.01 -3.64 -1.73
N LEU A 184 -1.96 -4.63 -0.83
CA LEU A 184 -0.76 -4.87 -0.03
C LEU A 184 0.46 -5.23 -0.89
N ALA A 185 0.29 -6.11 -1.88
CA ALA A 185 1.37 -6.48 -2.78
C ALA A 185 1.89 -5.28 -3.60
N HIS A 186 1.01 -4.32 -3.93
CA HIS A 186 1.39 -3.05 -4.56
C HIS A 186 2.27 -2.20 -3.64
N GLU A 187 1.90 -2.05 -2.36
CA GLU A 187 2.71 -1.31 -1.38
C GLU A 187 4.08 -1.98 -1.16
N TYR A 188 4.13 -3.30 -1.12
CA TYR A 188 5.39 -4.04 -1.13
C TYR A 188 6.16 -3.88 -2.44
N GLY A 189 5.50 -3.64 -3.56
CA GLY A 189 6.13 -3.22 -4.81
C GLY A 189 6.92 -1.94 -4.64
N HIS A 190 6.40 -0.94 -3.92
CA HIS A 190 7.13 0.29 -3.57
C HIS A 190 8.32 0.02 -2.63
N HIS A 191 8.19 -0.92 -1.70
CA HIS A 191 9.32 -1.35 -0.89
C HIS A 191 10.44 -1.96 -1.73
N VAL A 192 10.11 -2.84 -2.67
CA VAL A 192 11.06 -3.43 -3.62
C VAL A 192 11.74 -2.35 -4.46
N GLN A 193 11.00 -1.37 -4.96
CA GLN A 193 11.54 -0.22 -5.69
C GLN A 193 12.53 0.58 -4.83
N ASN A 194 12.24 0.76 -3.55
CA ASN A 194 13.14 1.43 -2.62
C ASN A 194 14.45 0.64 -2.44
N LEU A 195 14.36 -0.68 -2.22
CA LEU A 195 15.52 -1.56 -2.11
C LEU A 195 16.39 -1.57 -3.38
N LEU A 196 15.76 -1.50 -4.55
CA LEU A 196 16.44 -1.45 -5.85
C LEU A 196 16.90 -0.03 -6.25
N GLY A 197 16.54 0.99 -5.46
CA GLY A 197 16.89 2.39 -5.74
C GLY A 197 16.06 3.03 -6.88
N THR A 198 15.04 2.33 -7.38
CA THR A 198 14.16 2.80 -8.48
C THR A 198 13.24 3.93 -8.03
N SER A 199 12.87 3.99 -6.75
CA SER A 199 12.00 5.02 -6.17
C SER A 199 12.45 6.45 -6.49
N ARG A 200 13.76 6.68 -6.65
CA ARG A 200 14.33 8.00 -6.98
C ARG A 200 13.93 8.53 -8.37
N LYS A 201 13.41 7.66 -9.24
CA LYS A 201 12.95 8.02 -10.60
C LYS A 201 11.51 8.51 -10.60
N GLY A 202 10.78 8.38 -9.50
CA GLY A 202 9.36 8.71 -9.36
C GLY A 202 9.14 10.20 -9.18
N THR A 203 9.28 10.98 -10.25
CA THR A 203 9.11 12.44 -10.19
C THR A 203 8.16 12.93 -11.27
N GLY A 204 7.55 14.09 -11.01
CA GLY A 204 6.70 14.78 -11.98
C GLY A 204 5.28 14.23 -12.04
N THR A 205 4.46 14.89 -12.84
CA THR A 205 3.07 14.54 -13.12
C THR A 205 2.85 14.38 -14.63
N GLY A 206 1.76 13.72 -14.99
CA GLY A 206 1.40 13.48 -16.40
C GLY A 206 1.46 12.00 -16.77
N PRO A 207 0.85 11.61 -17.90
CA PRO A 207 0.52 10.21 -18.22
C PRO A 207 1.74 9.30 -18.45
N THR A 208 2.94 9.87 -18.56
CA THR A 208 4.20 9.14 -18.76
C THR A 208 5.30 9.58 -17.78
N SER A 209 4.91 10.32 -16.73
CA SER A 209 5.83 10.82 -15.69
C SER A 209 6.54 9.70 -14.94
N GLY A 210 7.62 10.04 -14.25
CA GLY A 210 8.31 9.10 -13.36
C GLY A 210 7.40 8.56 -12.27
N SER A 211 6.49 9.38 -11.73
CA SER A 211 5.50 8.95 -10.74
C SER A 211 4.59 7.85 -11.31
N VAL A 212 3.97 8.09 -12.47
CA VAL A 212 3.14 7.08 -13.15
C VAL A 212 3.94 5.79 -13.42
N ARG A 213 5.19 5.90 -13.85
CA ARG A 213 6.04 4.72 -14.08
C ARG A 213 6.31 3.90 -12.83
N LEU A 214 6.50 4.57 -11.67
CA LEU A 214 6.64 3.87 -10.38
C LEU A 214 5.38 3.12 -10.01
N GLU A 215 4.23 3.75 -10.10
CA GLU A 215 2.94 3.13 -9.78
C GLU A 215 2.66 1.91 -10.65
N LEU A 216 2.86 2.04 -11.97
CA LEU A 216 2.65 0.95 -12.91
C LEU A 216 3.65 -0.20 -12.69
N GLN A 217 4.87 0.10 -12.25
CA GLN A 217 5.83 -0.94 -11.88
C GLN A 217 5.43 -1.65 -10.58
N ALA A 218 4.89 -0.93 -9.59
CA ALA A 218 4.35 -1.54 -8.37
C ALA A 218 3.15 -2.45 -8.68
N ASP A 219 2.24 -2.04 -9.58
CA ASP A 219 1.17 -2.89 -10.08
C ASP A 219 1.70 -4.16 -10.76
N CYS A 220 2.76 -4.04 -11.56
CA CYS A 220 3.40 -5.19 -12.20
C CYS A 220 4.03 -6.12 -11.17
N TYR A 221 4.71 -5.61 -10.17
CA TYR A 221 5.28 -6.41 -9.08
C TYR A 221 4.20 -7.12 -8.25
N ALA A 222 3.06 -6.48 -8.03
CA ALA A 222 1.90 -7.13 -7.43
C ALA A 222 1.39 -8.29 -8.30
N GLY A 223 1.34 -8.10 -9.62
CA GLY A 223 1.01 -9.16 -10.57
C GLY A 223 2.01 -10.32 -10.55
N VAL A 224 3.30 -10.01 -10.49
CA VAL A 224 4.37 -11.02 -10.38
C VAL A 224 4.21 -11.85 -9.12
N TRP A 225 4.00 -11.21 -7.96
CA TRP A 225 3.72 -11.95 -6.74
C TRP A 225 2.46 -12.83 -6.90
N ALA A 226 1.39 -12.30 -7.44
CA ALA A 226 0.13 -13.02 -7.62
C ALA A 226 0.28 -14.27 -8.49
N ASN A 227 1.16 -14.24 -9.51
CA ASN A 227 1.51 -15.42 -10.33
C ASN A 227 2.11 -16.55 -9.46
N HIS A 228 2.92 -16.20 -8.49
CA HIS A 228 3.66 -17.13 -7.64
C HIS A 228 3.00 -17.41 -6.29
N ALA A 229 1.92 -16.72 -5.94
CA ALA A 229 1.33 -16.76 -4.59
C ALA A 229 0.94 -18.17 -4.13
N SER A 230 0.49 -19.03 -5.06
CA SER A 230 0.12 -20.42 -4.74
C SER A 230 1.27 -21.43 -4.90
N THR A 231 2.48 -20.97 -5.24
CA THR A 231 3.64 -21.86 -5.47
C THR A 231 4.86 -21.45 -4.63
N THR A 232 4.85 -20.28 -4.02
CA THR A 232 5.94 -19.79 -3.16
C THR A 232 5.89 -20.53 -1.82
N PRO A 233 6.88 -21.38 -1.48
CA PRO A 233 6.87 -22.06 -0.20
C PRO A 233 7.22 -21.11 0.94
N THR A 234 6.60 -21.32 2.09
CA THR A 234 7.03 -20.77 3.38
C THR A 234 8.21 -21.57 3.94
N GLU A 235 8.68 -21.22 5.13
CA GLU A 235 9.71 -22.01 5.83
C GLU A 235 9.27 -23.48 6.09
N SER A 236 7.96 -23.75 6.15
CA SER A 236 7.42 -25.11 6.27
C SER A 236 7.50 -25.93 4.97
N GLY A 237 7.93 -25.31 3.87
CA GLY A 237 8.05 -25.93 2.56
C GLY A 237 6.72 -26.01 1.76
N LYS A 238 5.63 -25.47 2.32
CA LYS A 238 4.32 -25.39 1.65
C LYS A 238 3.99 -23.93 1.32
N PRO A 239 3.27 -23.65 0.21
CA PRO A 239 2.76 -22.31 -0.04
C PRO A 239 1.68 -21.95 0.98
N LEU A 240 1.65 -20.71 1.40
CA LEU A 240 0.63 -20.21 2.33
C LEU A 240 -0.72 -20.03 1.65
N ILE A 241 -0.73 -19.53 0.42
CA ILE A 241 -1.93 -19.40 -0.41
C ILE A 241 -2.05 -20.64 -1.29
N THR A 242 -3.15 -21.36 -1.19
CA THR A 242 -3.35 -22.63 -1.91
C THR A 242 -4.01 -22.46 -3.27
N ASP A 243 -4.76 -21.37 -3.44
CA ASP A 243 -5.53 -21.13 -4.67
C ASP A 243 -5.71 -19.64 -4.95
N VAL A 244 -5.44 -19.24 -6.20
CA VAL A 244 -5.75 -17.95 -6.78
C VAL A 244 -6.63 -18.18 -8.00
N THR A 245 -7.90 -17.90 -7.85
CA THR A 245 -8.91 -18.17 -8.89
C THR A 245 -8.92 -17.07 -9.96
N GLN A 246 -9.55 -17.34 -11.11
CA GLN A 246 -9.80 -16.32 -12.13
C GLN A 246 -10.67 -15.17 -11.61
N ASP A 247 -11.59 -15.44 -10.67
CA ASP A 247 -12.42 -14.41 -10.05
C ASP A 247 -11.61 -13.53 -9.08
N ASP A 248 -10.63 -14.09 -8.40
CA ASP A 248 -9.66 -13.34 -7.59
C ASP A 248 -8.88 -12.34 -8.47
N VAL A 249 -8.33 -12.81 -9.59
CA VAL A 249 -7.62 -11.97 -10.56
C VAL A 249 -8.54 -10.90 -11.14
N ALA A 250 -9.78 -11.26 -11.47
CA ALA A 250 -10.77 -10.29 -11.96
C ALA A 250 -11.09 -9.22 -10.92
N SER A 251 -11.13 -9.56 -9.63
CA SER A 251 -11.36 -8.61 -8.54
C SER A 251 -10.17 -7.64 -8.36
N ALA A 252 -8.93 -8.12 -8.48
CA ALA A 252 -7.75 -7.27 -8.48
C ALA A 252 -7.76 -6.30 -9.67
N LEU A 253 -8.05 -6.79 -10.88
CA LEU A 253 -8.14 -5.97 -12.10
C LEU A 253 -9.27 -4.93 -12.03
N ASP A 254 -10.42 -5.27 -11.44
CA ASP A 254 -11.50 -4.33 -11.18
C ASP A 254 -11.01 -3.21 -10.24
N THR A 255 -10.36 -3.56 -9.15
CA THR A 255 -9.81 -2.59 -8.19
C THR A 255 -8.75 -1.70 -8.83
N ALA A 256 -7.77 -2.27 -9.55
CA ALA A 256 -6.76 -1.51 -10.29
C ALA A 256 -7.40 -0.48 -11.24
N SER A 257 -8.53 -0.84 -11.87
CA SER A 257 -9.24 0.08 -12.76
C SER A 257 -9.98 1.21 -12.03
N ARG A 258 -10.36 1.02 -10.77
CA ARG A 258 -11.12 2.02 -10.00
C ARG A 258 -10.24 3.00 -9.24
N ILE A 259 -8.96 2.70 -9.15
CA ILE A 259 -7.96 3.57 -8.53
C ILE A 259 -6.99 4.19 -9.55
N GLY A 260 -7.34 4.15 -10.84
CA GLY A 260 -6.66 4.92 -11.88
C GLY A 260 -7.06 6.41 -11.83
N ASP A 261 -6.12 7.28 -12.20
CA ASP A 261 -6.32 8.74 -12.16
C ASP A 261 -7.51 9.19 -13.03
N ASP A 262 -7.73 8.55 -14.17
CA ASP A 262 -8.86 8.83 -15.06
C ASP A 262 -10.20 8.49 -14.40
N TYR A 263 -10.32 7.33 -13.77
CA TYR A 263 -11.53 6.93 -13.06
C TYR A 263 -11.82 7.85 -11.87
N ILE A 264 -10.79 8.14 -11.07
CA ILE A 264 -10.94 8.98 -9.88
C ILE A 264 -11.37 10.40 -10.28
N GLN A 265 -10.74 11.00 -11.27
CA GLN A 265 -11.10 12.34 -11.73
C GLN A 265 -12.49 12.38 -12.35
N GLU A 266 -12.86 11.37 -13.14
CA GLU A 266 -14.17 11.29 -13.79
C GLU A 266 -15.31 11.04 -12.77
N LYS A 267 -15.15 10.07 -11.87
CA LYS A 267 -16.22 9.60 -10.99
C LYS A 267 -16.28 10.31 -9.64
N LEU A 268 -15.12 10.72 -9.11
CA LEU A 268 -15.01 11.31 -7.78
C LEU A 268 -14.62 12.79 -7.82
N GLY A 269 -13.98 13.25 -8.91
CA GLY A 269 -13.41 14.58 -9.05
C GLY A 269 -14.23 15.60 -9.85
N GLY A 270 -15.50 15.31 -10.18
CA GLY A 270 -16.39 16.25 -10.89
C GLY A 270 -16.43 16.09 -12.41
N GLY A 271 -15.93 14.99 -12.96
CA GLY A 271 -16.19 14.57 -14.35
C GLY A 271 -15.22 15.06 -15.42
N GLN A 272 -14.24 15.89 -15.08
CA GLN A 272 -13.21 16.34 -16.04
C GLN A 272 -11.88 15.64 -15.77
N VAL A 273 -11.33 14.99 -16.81
CA VAL A 273 -10.06 14.30 -16.74
C VAL A 273 -8.94 15.21 -17.21
N ASP A 274 -8.07 15.63 -16.29
CA ASP A 274 -6.84 16.38 -16.56
C ASP A 274 -5.63 15.44 -16.51
N ARG A 275 -5.22 14.97 -17.66
CA ARG A 275 -4.09 14.03 -17.78
C ARG A 275 -2.75 14.61 -17.34
N SER A 276 -2.60 15.94 -17.32
CA SER A 276 -1.36 16.59 -16.88
C SER A 276 -1.10 16.39 -15.38
N LYS A 277 -2.13 16.05 -14.62
CA LYS A 277 -2.09 15.80 -13.17
C LYS A 277 -1.95 14.32 -12.79
N PHE A 278 -1.83 13.44 -13.74
CA PHE A 278 -1.70 12.02 -13.46
C PHE A 278 -0.42 11.73 -12.67
N THR A 279 -0.56 10.85 -11.70
CA THR A 279 0.54 10.36 -10.86
C THR A 279 0.51 8.85 -10.70
N HIS A 280 -0.68 8.21 -10.87
CA HIS A 280 -0.87 6.76 -10.75
C HIS A 280 -1.08 6.08 -12.10
N GLY A 281 -1.36 6.84 -13.15
CA GLY A 281 -1.69 6.32 -14.47
C GLY A 281 -3.18 6.04 -14.66
N THR A 282 -3.55 5.68 -15.88
CA THR A 282 -4.92 5.34 -16.24
C THR A 282 -5.32 3.97 -15.72
N SER A 283 -6.62 3.77 -15.56
CA SER A 283 -7.24 2.46 -15.28
C SER A 283 -6.73 1.36 -16.24
N ALA A 284 -6.60 1.70 -17.52
CA ALA A 284 -6.10 0.78 -18.55
C ALA A 284 -4.62 0.44 -18.34
N GLN A 285 -3.78 1.43 -18.02
CA GLN A 285 -2.36 1.23 -17.75
C GLN A 285 -2.15 0.34 -16.53
N ARG A 286 -2.83 0.63 -15.42
CA ARG A 286 -2.74 -0.16 -14.18
C ARG A 286 -3.11 -1.63 -14.42
N LYS A 287 -4.24 -1.88 -15.09
CA LYS A 287 -4.65 -3.24 -15.46
C LYS A 287 -3.62 -3.94 -16.35
N LYS A 288 -3.09 -3.23 -17.37
CA LYS A 288 -2.08 -3.78 -18.27
C LYS A 288 -0.85 -4.24 -17.50
N TRP A 289 -0.32 -3.42 -16.61
CA TRP A 289 0.92 -3.73 -15.92
C TRP A 289 0.75 -4.81 -14.87
N PHE A 290 -0.35 -4.82 -14.10
CA PHE A 290 -0.69 -5.96 -13.26
C PHE A 290 -0.79 -7.26 -14.07
N THR A 291 -1.51 -7.22 -15.21
CA THR A 291 -1.65 -8.39 -16.09
C THR A 291 -0.30 -8.84 -16.65
N THR A 292 0.59 -7.91 -17.02
CA THR A 292 1.95 -8.24 -17.48
C THR A 292 2.71 -9.02 -16.41
N GLY A 293 2.71 -8.54 -15.17
CA GLY A 293 3.33 -9.24 -14.04
C GLY A 293 2.71 -10.61 -13.80
N PHE A 294 1.37 -10.67 -13.77
CA PHE A 294 0.64 -11.90 -13.52
C PHE A 294 0.84 -12.98 -14.58
N GLN A 295 0.89 -12.59 -15.85
CA GLN A 295 1.06 -13.55 -16.95
C GLN A 295 2.50 -14.05 -17.08
N THR A 296 3.48 -13.21 -16.77
CA THR A 296 4.89 -13.57 -16.95
C THR A 296 5.53 -14.17 -15.70
N GLY A 297 5.13 -13.72 -14.51
CA GLY A 297 5.78 -14.07 -13.25
C GLY A 297 7.23 -13.55 -13.14
N GLU A 298 7.67 -12.69 -14.05
CA GLU A 298 9.06 -12.24 -14.16
C GLU A 298 9.22 -10.77 -13.78
N PRO A 299 9.91 -10.41 -12.67
CA PRO A 299 10.14 -9.01 -12.30
C PRO A 299 10.85 -8.19 -13.39
N ALA A 300 11.69 -8.80 -14.19
CA ALA A 300 12.38 -8.15 -15.32
C ALA A 300 11.40 -7.61 -16.39
N ARG A 301 10.20 -8.14 -16.48
CA ARG A 301 9.14 -7.68 -17.40
C ARG A 301 8.44 -6.41 -16.91
N CYS A 302 8.71 -5.99 -15.68
CA CYS A 302 8.15 -4.78 -15.05
C CYS A 302 8.99 -3.52 -15.33
N ASP A 303 9.72 -3.47 -16.44
CA ASP A 303 10.54 -2.31 -16.80
C ASP A 303 9.69 -1.19 -17.41
N THR A 304 8.97 -0.47 -16.55
CA THR A 304 8.17 0.71 -16.95
C THR A 304 9.03 1.91 -17.31
N PHE A 305 10.29 1.93 -16.90
CA PHE A 305 11.21 3.03 -17.19
C PHE A 305 11.95 2.87 -18.51
N GLY A 306 12.13 1.64 -18.99
CA GLY A 306 12.80 1.33 -20.24
C GLY A 306 11.87 1.34 -21.46
N THR A 307 10.55 1.47 -21.28
CA THR A 307 9.60 1.49 -22.39
C THR A 307 9.04 2.89 -22.67
N SER A 308 8.82 3.21 -23.95
CA SER A 308 8.06 4.40 -24.35
C SER A 308 6.54 4.18 -24.34
N ASN A 309 6.09 2.92 -24.37
CA ASN A 309 4.67 2.55 -24.41
C ASN A 309 4.19 1.97 -23.07
N LEU A 310 3.56 2.82 -22.29
CA LEU A 310 2.96 2.41 -21.01
C LEU A 310 1.54 1.81 -21.15
N GLY A 311 0.92 1.95 -22.32
CA GLY A 311 -0.45 1.51 -22.60
C GLY A 311 -1.40 2.63 -22.91
#